data_50a47832bcb9e91d5a0ce8fc47059456
#
_entry.id   50a47832bcb9e91d5a0ce8fc47059456
#
_cell.length_a   1.000
_cell.length_b   1.000
_cell.length_c   1.000
_cell.angle_alpha   90.00
_cell.angle_beta   90.00
_cell.angle_gamma   90.00
#
_symmetry.space_group_name_H-M   'P 1'
#
loop_
_entity.id
_entity.type
_entity.pdbx_description
1 polymer ?
#
loop_
_entity_poly.entity_id
_entity_poly.type
_entity_poly.pdbx_seq_one_letter_code
_entity_poly.pdbx_strand_id
1 'polypeptide(L)'
;HLMSPVELIEQDSTGVIVRVSGGTEYSADRALCTVPLPVLDRIQFAPSLSNEKLDAISGGYNYASSTRVFIQFASRFWENEGLNGWGNTDLPEEIWHPTWDREGSKGLLMSYLSYDRAVEIDQLVDQKRVEHVLDRFNSVFPGAHDHAENGVSHSWALQEWSGGAWASPTGEQEEALGSYIGNAEGRVHFAGEHASYYHGWMQGALFSGLRAATEIHEADRSLFL
;
A
#
# COMPACT_ATOMS: atom_id res chain seq x y z
N HIS A 1 18.16 -1.08 8.42
CA HIS A 1 18.93 -1.69 7.33
C HIS A 1 18.12 -1.63 6.04
N LEU A 2 18.66 -1.02 5.01
CA LEU A 2 18.08 -1.00 3.68
C LEU A 2 18.63 -2.17 2.85
N MET A 3 17.93 -2.53 1.75
CA MET A 3 18.31 -3.63 0.86
C MET A 3 18.49 -4.96 1.60
N SER A 4 17.64 -5.19 2.60
CA SER A 4 17.73 -6.36 3.48
C SER A 4 16.34 -7.01 3.61
N PRO A 5 15.80 -7.62 2.52
CA PRO A 5 14.54 -8.33 2.58
C PRO A 5 14.60 -9.45 3.61
N VAL A 6 13.56 -9.58 4.42
CA VAL A 6 13.43 -10.66 5.40
C VAL A 6 12.98 -11.93 4.67
N GLU A 7 13.67 -13.04 4.92
CA GLU A 7 13.38 -14.36 4.34
C GLU A 7 12.79 -15.33 5.36
N LEU A 8 13.23 -15.21 6.64
CA LEU A 8 12.78 -16.11 7.71
C LEU A 8 12.64 -15.33 9.02
N ILE A 9 11.59 -15.62 9.75
CA ILE A 9 11.41 -15.24 11.15
C ILE A 9 11.23 -16.54 11.94
N GLU A 10 12.21 -16.85 12.76
CA GLU A 10 12.22 -18.04 13.61
C GLU A 10 12.12 -17.62 15.08
N GLN A 11 11.34 -18.32 15.89
CA GLN A 11 11.16 -18.02 17.29
C GLN A 11 11.10 -19.27 18.15
N ASP A 12 11.52 -19.14 19.39
CA ASP A 12 11.39 -20.15 20.44
C ASP A 12 10.98 -19.52 21.79
N SER A 13 11.15 -20.26 22.88
CA SER A 13 10.86 -19.76 24.24
C SER A 13 11.81 -18.62 24.69
N THR A 14 12.96 -18.42 24.03
CA THR A 14 14.02 -17.51 24.44
C THR A 14 14.03 -16.21 23.64
N GLY A 15 13.64 -16.23 22.36
CA GLY A 15 13.70 -15.05 21.51
C GLY A 15 13.23 -15.28 20.09
N VAL A 16 13.59 -14.33 19.22
CA VAL A 16 13.32 -14.32 17.79
C VAL A 16 14.62 -14.12 17.03
N ILE A 17 14.77 -14.85 15.94
CA ILE A 17 15.84 -14.65 14.95
C ILE A 17 15.19 -14.23 13.64
N VAL A 18 15.60 -13.10 13.09
CA VAL A 18 15.19 -12.58 11.80
C VAL A 18 16.36 -12.73 10.83
N ARG A 19 16.20 -13.55 9.81
CA ARG A 19 17.19 -13.73 8.74
C ARG A 19 16.79 -12.95 7.50
N VAL A 20 17.73 -12.16 7.00
CA VAL A 20 17.56 -11.39 5.76
C VAL A 20 18.34 -12.00 4.61
N SER A 21 18.01 -11.60 3.40
CA SER A 21 18.74 -12.03 2.20
C SER A 21 20.25 -11.77 2.35
N GLY A 22 21.07 -12.71 1.88
CA GLY A 22 22.50 -12.68 2.12
C GLY A 22 22.95 -13.29 3.45
N GLY A 23 22.03 -13.87 4.23
CA GLY A 23 22.35 -14.70 5.40
C GLY A 23 22.65 -13.95 6.69
N THR A 24 22.50 -12.63 6.74
CA THR A 24 22.65 -11.87 7.99
C THR A 24 21.47 -12.16 8.90
N GLU A 25 21.76 -12.35 10.21
CA GLU A 25 20.79 -12.64 11.25
C GLU A 25 20.74 -11.53 12.29
N TYR A 26 19.53 -11.23 12.76
CA TYR A 26 19.26 -10.32 13.86
C TYR A 26 18.51 -11.07 14.95
N SER A 27 19.01 -11.04 16.17
CA SER A 27 18.38 -11.65 17.35
C SER A 27 17.72 -10.58 18.21
N ALA A 28 16.55 -10.88 18.73
CA ALA A 28 15.79 -10.01 19.63
C ALA A 28 14.89 -10.83 20.55
N ASP A 29 14.39 -10.21 21.62
CA ASP A 29 13.40 -10.84 22.49
C ASP A 29 12.04 -10.99 21.79
N ARG A 30 11.68 -10.04 20.90
CA ARG A 30 10.44 -10.00 20.14
C ARG A 30 10.66 -9.35 18.78
N ALA A 31 9.77 -9.63 17.83
CA ALA A 31 9.73 -8.97 16.55
C ALA A 31 8.37 -8.30 16.33
N LEU A 32 8.35 -7.14 15.68
CA LEU A 32 7.14 -6.49 15.17
C LEU A 32 7.18 -6.51 13.65
N CYS A 33 6.27 -7.26 13.05
CA CYS A 33 6.11 -7.34 11.61
C CYS A 33 5.05 -6.33 11.14
N THR A 34 5.45 -5.43 10.23
CA THR A 34 4.56 -4.44 9.60
C THR A 34 4.49 -4.60 8.09
N VAL A 35 4.89 -5.77 7.59
CA VAL A 35 4.89 -6.11 6.17
C VAL A 35 3.45 -6.26 5.68
N PRO A 36 3.09 -5.68 4.51
CA PRO A 36 1.75 -5.81 3.95
C PRO A 36 1.38 -7.26 3.63
N LEU A 37 0.12 -7.63 3.85
CA LEU A 37 -0.36 -9.00 3.64
C LEU A 37 -0.01 -9.60 2.27
N PRO A 38 -0.14 -8.88 1.13
CA PRO A 38 0.12 -9.46 -0.20
C PRO A 38 1.56 -9.91 -0.45
N VAL A 39 2.49 -9.51 0.41
CA VAL A 39 3.92 -9.87 0.29
C VAL A 39 4.46 -10.57 1.53
N LEU A 40 3.60 -10.82 2.51
CA LEU A 40 3.98 -11.51 3.75
C LEU A 40 4.25 -13.00 3.53
N ASP A 41 3.69 -13.60 2.48
CA ASP A 41 3.96 -14.98 2.03
C ASP A 41 5.41 -15.22 1.59
N ARG A 42 6.17 -14.15 1.34
CA ARG A 42 7.61 -14.22 1.03
C ARG A 42 8.49 -14.49 2.25
N ILE A 43 7.92 -14.36 3.44
CA ILE A 43 8.62 -14.59 4.70
C ILE A 43 8.23 -15.95 5.25
N GLN A 44 9.19 -16.82 5.43
CA GLN A 44 8.99 -18.07 6.14
C GLN A 44 8.88 -17.80 7.64
N PHE A 45 7.93 -18.42 8.32
CA PHE A 45 7.78 -18.39 9.77
C PHE A 45 8.02 -19.77 10.38
N ALA A 46 8.80 -19.82 11.45
CA ALA A 46 9.06 -21.01 12.22
C ALA A 46 8.89 -20.76 13.74
N PRO A 47 7.88 -21.36 14.41
CA PRO A 47 6.85 -22.24 13.84
C PRO A 47 5.94 -21.50 12.85
N SER A 48 5.18 -22.26 12.06
CA SER A 48 4.20 -21.71 11.12
C SER A 48 3.17 -20.85 11.84
N LEU A 49 2.69 -19.82 11.15
CA LEU A 49 1.58 -18.97 11.63
C LEU A 49 0.27 -19.77 11.75
N SER A 50 -0.71 -19.23 12.46
CA SER A 50 -2.06 -19.79 12.54
C SER A 50 -2.69 -19.98 11.16
N ASN A 51 -3.60 -20.94 11.03
CA ASN A 51 -4.27 -21.22 9.76
C ASN A 51 -5.05 -20.00 9.26
N GLU A 52 -5.70 -19.26 10.16
CA GLU A 52 -6.48 -18.06 9.86
C GLU A 52 -5.60 -16.94 9.30
N LYS A 53 -4.40 -16.75 9.88
CA LYS A 53 -3.43 -15.76 9.37
C LYS A 53 -2.85 -16.19 8.03
N LEU A 54 -2.56 -17.49 7.85
CA LEU A 54 -2.12 -18.05 6.56
C LEU A 54 -3.19 -17.89 5.48
N ASP A 55 -4.47 -18.09 5.82
CA ASP A 55 -5.59 -17.90 4.90
C ASP A 55 -5.68 -16.43 4.47
N ALA A 56 -5.60 -15.50 5.42
CA ALA A 56 -5.56 -14.07 5.10
C ALA A 56 -4.41 -13.69 4.17
N ILE A 57 -3.20 -14.22 4.41
CA ILE A 57 -1.99 -13.97 3.60
C ILE A 57 -2.14 -14.57 2.19
N SER A 58 -2.75 -15.73 2.06
CA SER A 58 -2.92 -16.43 0.77
C SER A 58 -4.04 -15.87 -0.13
N GLY A 59 -4.61 -14.73 0.24
CA GLY A 59 -5.63 -14.02 -0.54
C GLY A 59 -7.04 -14.15 0.02
N GLY A 60 -7.21 -14.78 1.19
CA GLY A 60 -8.49 -14.84 1.91
C GLY A 60 -8.95 -13.48 2.46
N TYR A 61 -8.07 -12.46 2.41
CA TYR A 61 -8.35 -11.10 2.84
C TYR A 61 -7.98 -10.11 1.73
N ASN A 62 -8.98 -9.43 1.17
CA ASN A 62 -8.81 -8.59 0.00
C ASN A 62 -7.87 -7.40 0.25
N TYR A 63 -7.07 -7.12 -0.78
CA TYR A 63 -6.21 -5.94 -0.85
C TYR A 63 -6.51 -5.15 -2.11
N ALA A 64 -6.73 -3.85 -1.99
CA ALA A 64 -7.07 -3.00 -3.11
C ALA A 64 -5.85 -2.70 -3.98
N SER A 65 -6.06 -2.69 -5.29
CA SER A 65 -5.10 -2.11 -6.24
C SER A 65 -5.29 -0.60 -6.33
N SER A 66 -4.21 0.13 -6.56
CA SER A 66 -4.26 1.55 -6.90
C SER A 66 -3.13 1.90 -7.84
N THR A 67 -3.48 2.64 -8.89
CA THR A 67 -2.53 3.13 -9.89
C THR A 67 -2.70 4.62 -10.07
N ARG A 68 -1.58 5.34 -10.04
CA ARG A 68 -1.53 6.78 -10.27
C ARG A 68 -0.78 7.05 -11.56
N VAL A 69 -1.35 7.92 -12.38
CA VAL A 69 -0.71 8.39 -13.60
C VAL A 69 -0.60 9.90 -13.52
N PHE A 70 0.63 10.39 -13.58
CA PHE A 70 0.95 11.81 -13.55
C PHE A 70 1.33 12.27 -14.94
N ILE A 71 0.74 13.37 -15.40
CA ILE A 71 1.08 13.99 -16.69
C ILE A 71 1.44 15.44 -16.43
N GLN A 72 2.62 15.84 -16.92
CA GLN A 72 3.09 17.20 -16.88
C GLN A 72 2.66 17.95 -18.13
N PHE A 73 2.17 19.16 -17.94
CA PHE A 73 1.73 20.07 -18.97
C PHE A 73 2.58 21.35 -18.99
N ALA A 74 2.88 21.85 -20.19
CA ALA A 74 3.65 23.08 -20.40
C ALA A 74 2.96 24.33 -19.80
N SER A 75 1.64 24.29 -19.68
CA SER A 75 0.83 25.30 -19.02
C SER A 75 -0.37 24.70 -18.32
N ARG A 76 -0.93 25.42 -17.36
CA ARG A 76 -2.20 25.07 -16.70
C ARG A 76 -3.36 25.50 -17.59
N PHE A 77 -3.43 24.96 -18.81
CA PHE A 77 -4.36 25.39 -19.85
C PHE A 77 -5.84 25.29 -19.43
N TRP A 78 -6.18 24.38 -18.52
CA TRP A 78 -7.52 24.24 -17.94
C TRP A 78 -7.98 25.47 -17.15
N GLU A 79 -7.06 26.28 -16.63
CA GLU A 79 -7.39 27.53 -15.92
C GLU A 79 -7.96 28.58 -16.89
N ASN A 80 -7.62 28.53 -18.17
CA ASN A 80 -8.18 29.43 -19.20
C ASN A 80 -9.68 29.22 -19.39
N GLU A 81 -10.17 28.01 -19.11
CA GLU A 81 -11.59 27.64 -19.16
C GLU A 81 -12.27 27.82 -17.78
N GLY A 82 -11.59 28.41 -16.81
CA GLY A 82 -12.11 28.61 -15.45
C GLY A 82 -12.16 27.32 -14.61
N LEU A 83 -11.44 26.28 -15.03
CA LEU A 83 -11.36 25.00 -14.32
C LEU A 83 -10.15 24.99 -13.37
N ASN A 84 -10.24 24.20 -12.30
CA ASN A 84 -9.21 24.12 -11.27
C ASN A 84 -8.32 22.85 -11.38
N GLY A 85 -8.57 21.98 -12.34
CA GLY A 85 -7.82 20.72 -12.53
C GLY A 85 -8.20 19.60 -11.54
N TRP A 86 -9.32 19.74 -10.83
CA TRP A 86 -9.87 18.70 -9.97
C TRP A 86 -11.18 18.17 -10.54
N GLY A 87 -11.43 16.89 -10.36
CA GLY A 87 -12.69 16.30 -10.81
C GLY A 87 -12.82 14.83 -10.47
N ASN A 88 -14.06 14.37 -10.53
CA ASN A 88 -14.41 12.97 -10.47
C ASN A 88 -15.11 12.62 -11.76
N THR A 89 -14.72 11.53 -12.37
CA THR A 89 -15.27 11.04 -13.64
C THR A 89 -15.39 9.53 -13.62
N ASP A 90 -16.01 8.95 -14.66
CA ASP A 90 -15.98 7.49 -14.78
C ASP A 90 -14.57 6.98 -15.12
N LEU A 91 -13.83 7.73 -15.96
CA LEU A 91 -12.43 7.47 -16.32
C LEU A 91 -11.76 8.77 -16.82
N PRO A 92 -10.69 9.23 -16.17
CA PRO A 92 -10.09 8.70 -14.94
C PRO A 92 -11.05 8.85 -13.76
N GLU A 93 -10.95 7.97 -12.76
CA GLU A 93 -11.85 7.96 -11.61
C GLU A 93 -11.81 9.27 -10.82
N GLU A 94 -10.62 9.72 -10.49
CA GLU A 94 -10.37 11.02 -9.89
C GLU A 94 -9.26 11.76 -10.63
N ILE A 95 -9.43 13.06 -10.78
CA ILE A 95 -8.41 13.95 -11.33
C ILE A 95 -7.97 14.92 -10.24
N TRP A 96 -6.67 14.97 -10.02
CA TRP A 96 -6.06 15.83 -9.02
C TRP A 96 -5.06 16.78 -9.67
N HIS A 97 -4.99 18.00 -9.15
CA HIS A 97 -4.00 19.01 -9.53
C HIS A 97 -2.96 19.21 -8.42
N PRO A 98 -1.96 18.33 -8.27
CA PRO A 98 -1.03 18.34 -7.14
C PRO A 98 -0.07 19.54 -7.12
N THR A 99 -0.06 20.37 -8.16
CA THR A 99 0.79 21.56 -8.28
C THR A 99 0.00 22.88 -8.22
N TRP A 100 -1.22 22.84 -7.69
CA TRP A 100 -2.10 24.00 -7.62
C TRP A 100 -1.49 25.20 -6.86
N ASP A 101 -0.66 24.94 -5.85
CA ASP A 101 0.00 25.91 -4.98
C ASP A 101 1.46 26.23 -5.40
N ARG A 102 1.92 25.71 -6.55
CA ARG A 102 3.28 25.91 -7.03
C ARG A 102 3.38 27.12 -7.93
N GLU A 103 4.49 27.84 -7.82
CA GLU A 103 4.82 28.95 -8.73
C GLU A 103 5.17 28.41 -10.13
N GLY A 104 4.95 29.26 -11.15
CA GLY A 104 5.25 28.96 -12.55
C GLY A 104 4.02 28.58 -13.37
N SER A 105 4.20 28.47 -14.68
CA SER A 105 3.13 28.20 -15.63
C SER A 105 2.82 26.70 -15.79
N LYS A 106 3.78 25.83 -15.54
CA LYS A 106 3.61 24.37 -15.69
C LYS A 106 2.64 23.81 -14.64
N GLY A 107 1.94 22.76 -15.02
CA GLY A 107 1.04 22.05 -14.11
C GLY A 107 1.17 20.55 -14.25
N LEU A 108 0.76 19.85 -13.20
CA LEU A 108 0.56 18.40 -13.22
C LEU A 108 -0.93 18.11 -13.06
N LEU A 109 -1.44 17.20 -13.85
CA LEU A 109 -2.67 16.46 -13.52
C LEU A 109 -2.31 15.03 -13.17
N MET A 110 -2.99 14.49 -12.18
CA MET A 110 -2.84 13.12 -11.73
C MET A 110 -4.18 12.40 -11.84
N SER A 111 -4.18 11.27 -12.52
CA SER A 111 -5.29 10.32 -12.49
C SER A 111 -5.09 9.38 -11.31
N TYR A 112 -6.12 9.21 -10.49
CA TYR A 112 -6.15 8.26 -9.40
C TYR A 112 -7.17 7.17 -9.72
N LEU A 113 -6.66 5.97 -9.93
CA LEU A 113 -7.43 4.77 -10.26
C LEU A 113 -7.33 3.77 -9.12
N SER A 114 -8.44 3.16 -8.76
CA SER A 114 -8.53 2.20 -7.65
C SER A 114 -9.30 0.94 -8.07
N TYR A 115 -9.12 -0.14 -7.31
CA TYR A 115 -9.84 -1.40 -7.47
C TYR A 115 -9.75 -1.95 -8.91
N ASP A 116 -10.87 -2.34 -9.50
CA ASP A 116 -10.94 -2.96 -10.84
C ASP A 116 -10.36 -2.06 -11.91
N ARG A 117 -10.52 -0.74 -11.79
CA ARG A 117 -9.96 0.22 -12.75
C ARG A 117 -8.44 0.27 -12.71
N ALA A 118 -7.85 0.14 -11.52
CA ALA A 118 -6.40 0.00 -11.38
C ALA A 118 -5.92 -1.33 -11.96
N VAL A 119 -6.62 -2.43 -11.70
CA VAL A 119 -6.31 -3.75 -12.27
C VAL A 119 -6.38 -3.73 -13.80
N GLU A 120 -7.40 -3.07 -14.36
CA GLU A 120 -7.57 -2.95 -15.82
C GLU A 120 -6.40 -2.16 -16.45
N ILE A 121 -6.06 -1.00 -15.93
CA ILE A 121 -4.97 -0.19 -16.50
C ILE A 121 -3.60 -0.84 -16.29
N ASP A 122 -3.43 -1.63 -15.24
CA ASP A 122 -2.19 -2.35 -14.92
C ASP A 122 -1.86 -3.46 -15.94
N GLN A 123 -2.82 -3.86 -16.80
CA GLN A 123 -2.53 -4.74 -17.94
C GLN A 123 -1.69 -4.04 -19.01
N LEU A 124 -1.63 -2.72 -19.00
CA LEU A 124 -0.84 -1.92 -19.93
C LEU A 124 0.58 -1.70 -19.39
N VAL A 125 1.54 -1.56 -20.28
CA VAL A 125 2.87 -1.07 -19.94
C VAL A 125 2.82 0.43 -19.61
N ASP A 126 3.79 0.92 -18.83
CA ASP A 126 3.83 2.28 -18.29
C ASP A 126 3.50 3.36 -19.34
N GLN A 127 4.18 3.35 -20.48
CA GLN A 127 3.92 4.32 -21.56
C GLN A 127 2.47 4.28 -22.06
N LYS A 128 1.87 3.09 -22.15
CA LYS A 128 0.48 2.95 -22.61
C LYS A 128 -0.53 3.40 -21.57
N ARG A 129 -0.21 3.30 -20.28
CA ARG A 129 -1.02 3.88 -19.20
C ARG A 129 -1.06 5.39 -19.32
N VAL A 130 0.09 6.03 -19.58
CA VAL A 130 0.19 7.47 -19.77
C VAL A 130 -0.61 7.93 -21.00
N GLU A 131 -0.47 7.26 -22.14
CA GLU A 131 -1.23 7.55 -23.36
C GLU A 131 -2.74 7.41 -23.09
N HIS A 132 -3.16 6.32 -22.47
CA HIS A 132 -4.57 6.07 -22.15
C HIS A 132 -5.17 7.18 -21.26
N VAL A 133 -4.44 7.58 -20.19
CA VAL A 133 -4.90 8.64 -19.29
C VAL A 133 -4.88 10.01 -19.96
N LEU A 134 -3.90 10.28 -20.83
CA LEU A 134 -3.86 11.53 -21.60
C LEU A 134 -5.10 11.66 -22.52
N ASP A 135 -5.50 10.58 -23.20
CA ASP A 135 -6.73 10.56 -23.99
C ASP A 135 -7.96 10.88 -23.13
N ARG A 136 -8.01 10.34 -21.91
CA ARG A 136 -9.09 10.63 -20.96
C ARG A 136 -9.05 12.06 -20.45
N PHE A 137 -7.87 12.57 -20.12
CA PHE A 137 -7.73 13.99 -19.77
C PHE A 137 -8.17 14.90 -20.90
N ASN A 138 -7.85 14.56 -22.16
CA ASN A 138 -8.28 15.36 -23.30
C ASN A 138 -9.81 15.37 -23.50
N SER A 139 -10.52 14.33 -23.08
CA SER A 139 -11.99 14.31 -23.09
C SER A 139 -12.62 15.18 -22.01
N VAL A 140 -11.93 15.40 -20.88
CA VAL A 140 -12.37 16.25 -19.76
C VAL A 140 -11.86 17.68 -19.91
N PHE A 141 -10.62 17.83 -20.34
CA PHE A 141 -9.91 19.08 -20.56
C PHE A 141 -9.46 19.15 -22.03
N PRO A 142 -10.31 19.63 -22.96
CA PRO A 142 -9.96 19.71 -24.39
C PRO A 142 -8.67 20.51 -24.59
N GLY A 143 -7.76 19.96 -25.41
CA GLY A 143 -6.43 20.53 -25.65
C GLY A 143 -5.31 19.89 -24.78
N ALA A 144 -5.62 18.90 -23.93
CA ALA A 144 -4.61 18.23 -23.12
C ALA A 144 -3.45 17.67 -23.94
N HIS A 145 -3.72 17.08 -25.11
CA HIS A 145 -2.68 16.59 -26.02
C HIS A 145 -1.70 17.66 -26.47
N ASP A 146 -2.16 18.88 -26.71
CA ASP A 146 -1.34 19.97 -27.24
C ASP A 146 -0.39 20.54 -26.18
N HIS A 147 -0.73 20.35 -24.90
CA HIS A 147 0.01 20.89 -23.76
C HIS A 147 0.82 19.85 -23.00
N ALA A 148 0.63 18.54 -23.28
CA ALA A 148 1.35 17.46 -22.58
C ALA A 148 2.83 17.44 -22.94
N GLU A 149 3.70 17.32 -21.94
CA GLU A 149 5.15 17.23 -22.14
C GLU A 149 5.66 15.80 -21.89
N ASN A 150 5.29 15.21 -20.75
CA ASN A 150 5.66 13.85 -20.38
C ASN A 150 4.70 13.30 -19.31
N GLY A 151 4.84 12.01 -19.00
CA GLY A 151 4.07 11.39 -17.94
C GLY A 151 4.78 10.16 -17.37
N VAL A 152 4.35 9.78 -16.18
CA VAL A 152 4.81 8.56 -15.49
C VAL A 152 3.63 7.89 -14.82
N SER A 153 3.67 6.58 -14.68
CA SER A 153 2.69 5.85 -13.88
C SER A 153 3.33 5.11 -12.72
N HIS A 154 2.56 4.87 -11.69
CA HIS A 154 2.95 4.07 -10.55
C HIS A 154 1.79 3.20 -10.10
N SER A 155 1.95 1.89 -10.20
CA SER A 155 1.00 0.91 -9.68
C SER A 155 1.53 0.32 -8.38
N TRP A 156 0.76 0.41 -7.30
CA TRP A 156 1.10 -0.19 -6.02
C TRP A 156 0.97 -1.70 -6.04
N ALA A 157 0.05 -2.24 -6.84
CA ALA A 157 -0.14 -3.68 -6.97
C ALA A 157 1.02 -4.37 -7.67
N LEU A 158 1.69 -3.66 -8.60
CA LEU A 158 2.85 -4.19 -9.33
C LEU A 158 4.18 -3.93 -8.60
N GLN A 159 4.17 -3.24 -7.45
CA GLN A 159 5.37 -3.05 -6.66
C GLN A 159 5.75 -4.32 -5.92
N GLU A 160 6.99 -4.75 -6.09
CA GLU A 160 7.52 -5.99 -5.54
C GLU A 160 7.30 -6.12 -4.02
N TRP A 161 7.42 -5.02 -3.27
CA TRP A 161 7.39 -5.02 -1.81
C TRP A 161 6.09 -4.47 -1.22
N SER A 162 5.07 -4.26 -2.05
CA SER A 162 3.74 -3.80 -1.62
C SER A 162 2.64 -4.78 -2.01
N GLY A 163 2.63 -5.21 -3.29
CA GLY A 163 1.64 -6.15 -3.81
C GLY A 163 0.20 -5.63 -3.82
N GLY A 164 -0.02 -4.38 -3.40
CA GLY A 164 -1.30 -3.72 -3.29
C GLY A 164 -1.17 -2.36 -2.63
N ALA A 165 -2.27 -1.64 -2.50
CA ALA A 165 -2.31 -0.28 -1.97
C ALA A 165 -2.78 -0.23 -0.51
N TRP A 166 -3.84 -0.93 -0.17
CA TRP A 166 -4.40 -1.02 1.20
C TRP A 166 -5.32 -2.23 1.36
N ALA A 167 -5.55 -2.64 2.60
CA ALA A 167 -6.52 -3.67 2.93
C ALA A 167 -7.94 -3.20 2.61
N SER A 168 -8.73 -4.04 1.95
CA SER A 168 -10.10 -3.75 1.54
C SER A 168 -10.98 -5.00 1.64
N PRO A 169 -11.13 -5.57 2.85
CA PRO A 169 -11.90 -6.78 3.06
C PRO A 169 -13.39 -6.56 2.79
N THR A 170 -14.08 -7.63 2.44
CA THR A 170 -15.54 -7.67 2.56
C THR A 170 -15.94 -7.77 4.04
N GLY A 171 -17.21 -7.51 4.35
CA GLY A 171 -17.72 -7.69 5.72
C GLY A 171 -17.53 -9.11 6.24
N GLU A 172 -17.71 -10.12 5.37
CA GLU A 172 -17.51 -11.54 5.71
C GLU A 172 -16.03 -11.85 6.00
N GLN A 173 -15.11 -11.30 5.20
CA GLN A 173 -13.66 -11.46 5.41
C GLN A 173 -13.21 -10.78 6.70
N GLU A 174 -13.73 -9.58 6.98
CA GLU A 174 -13.44 -8.86 8.22
C GLU A 174 -13.91 -9.65 9.45
N GLU A 175 -15.16 -10.18 9.42
CA GLU A 175 -15.69 -11.00 10.50
C GLU A 175 -14.91 -12.29 10.72
N ALA A 176 -14.51 -12.96 9.63
CA ALA A 176 -13.81 -14.24 9.69
C ALA A 176 -12.33 -14.11 10.06
N LEU A 177 -11.62 -13.12 9.54
CA LEU A 177 -10.14 -13.06 9.54
C LEU A 177 -9.58 -11.79 10.20
N GLY A 178 -10.33 -10.70 10.26
CA GLY A 178 -9.82 -9.38 10.68
C GLY A 178 -9.13 -9.39 12.05
N SER A 179 -9.71 -10.08 13.03
CA SER A 179 -9.12 -10.17 14.36
C SER A 179 -7.81 -10.95 14.40
N TYR A 180 -7.63 -11.93 13.50
CA TYR A 180 -6.42 -12.77 13.47
C TYR A 180 -5.21 -12.05 12.88
N ILE A 181 -5.44 -11.11 11.94
CA ILE A 181 -4.35 -10.40 11.25
C ILE A 181 -3.47 -9.65 12.25
N GLY A 182 -4.07 -8.96 13.21
CA GLY A 182 -3.37 -8.18 14.23
C GLY A 182 -2.84 -8.98 15.42
N ASN A 183 -3.31 -10.21 15.63
CA ASN A 183 -2.94 -11.00 16.80
C ASN A 183 -1.46 -11.39 16.78
N ALA A 184 -0.82 -11.32 17.93
CA ALA A 184 0.54 -11.82 18.09
C ALA A 184 0.59 -13.35 17.93
N GLU A 185 1.65 -13.84 17.34
CA GLU A 185 1.98 -15.26 17.21
C GLU A 185 3.27 -15.53 18.02
N GLY A 186 3.07 -15.91 19.27
CA GLY A 186 4.19 -16.07 20.20
C GLY A 186 4.92 -14.77 20.48
N ARG A 187 6.16 -14.65 19.98
CA ARG A 187 7.03 -13.47 20.14
C ARG A 187 7.00 -12.54 18.93
N VAL A 188 6.23 -12.88 17.89
CA VAL A 188 6.06 -12.05 16.71
C VAL A 188 4.74 -11.30 16.81
N HIS A 189 4.80 -9.98 16.81
CA HIS A 189 3.66 -9.07 16.82
C HIS A 189 3.42 -8.51 15.43
N PHE A 190 2.19 -8.09 15.14
CA PHE A 190 1.80 -7.60 13.83
C PHE A 190 1.11 -6.25 13.94
N ALA A 191 1.47 -5.30 13.06
CA ALA A 191 0.83 -4.01 12.92
C ALA A 191 0.86 -3.54 11.47
N GLY A 192 0.12 -2.52 11.17
CA GLY A 192 -0.12 -1.96 9.85
C GLY A 192 -1.56 -1.50 9.76
N GLU A 193 -1.95 -0.76 8.73
CA GLU A 193 -3.35 -0.37 8.52
C GLU A 193 -4.26 -1.59 8.37
N HIS A 194 -3.74 -2.66 7.77
CA HIS A 194 -4.40 -3.96 7.58
C HIS A 194 -4.69 -4.70 8.91
N ALA A 195 -3.99 -4.34 9.98
CA ALA A 195 -4.17 -4.89 11.32
C ALA A 195 -5.00 -3.95 12.23
N SER A 196 -5.88 -3.15 11.66
CA SER A 196 -6.76 -2.19 12.35
C SER A 196 -8.12 -2.11 11.66
N TYR A 197 -9.10 -1.48 12.31
CA TYR A 197 -10.41 -1.18 11.70
C TYR A 197 -10.40 0.02 10.75
N TYR A 198 -9.27 0.74 10.64
CA TYR A 198 -9.13 1.92 9.79
C TYR A 198 -8.27 1.61 8.57
N HIS A 199 -8.74 0.67 7.74
CA HIS A 199 -8.05 0.26 6.52
C HIS A 199 -7.83 1.44 5.57
N GLY A 200 -6.68 1.45 4.89
CA GLY A 200 -6.32 2.50 3.94
C GLY A 200 -5.91 3.84 4.56
N TRP A 201 -5.86 3.96 5.90
CA TRP A 201 -5.55 5.21 6.57
C TRP A 201 -4.30 5.12 7.44
N MET A 202 -3.52 6.21 7.45
CA MET A 202 -2.36 6.35 8.34
C MET A 202 -2.75 6.19 9.83
N GLN A 203 -3.95 6.63 10.21
CA GLN A 203 -4.49 6.47 11.56
C GLN A 203 -4.61 5.00 11.96
N GLY A 204 -5.00 4.13 11.00
CA GLY A 204 -5.04 2.69 11.24
C GLY A 204 -3.67 2.10 11.53
N ALA A 205 -2.66 2.50 10.75
CA ALA A 205 -1.29 2.08 10.98
C ALA A 205 -0.76 2.55 12.35
N LEU A 206 -1.01 3.81 12.72
CA LEU A 206 -0.62 4.36 14.04
C LEU A 206 -1.35 3.65 15.19
N PHE A 207 -2.65 3.41 15.04
CA PHE A 207 -3.45 2.74 16.05
C PHE A 207 -2.97 1.31 16.30
N SER A 208 -2.76 0.53 15.25
CA SER A 208 -2.25 -0.84 15.35
C SER A 208 -0.80 -0.89 15.87
N GLY A 209 0.03 0.08 15.47
CA GLY A 209 1.39 0.23 15.98
C GLY A 209 1.43 0.48 17.48
N LEU A 210 0.56 1.38 18.00
CA LEU A 210 0.45 1.64 19.43
C LEU A 210 -0.04 0.40 20.19
N ARG A 211 -1.04 -0.33 19.67
CA ARG A 211 -1.52 -1.59 20.23
C ARG A 211 -0.36 -2.60 20.36
N ALA A 212 0.35 -2.86 19.25
CA ALA A 212 1.43 -3.84 19.25
C ALA A 212 2.60 -3.43 20.17
N ALA A 213 2.94 -2.14 20.24
CA ALA A 213 3.95 -1.65 21.19
C ALA A 213 3.53 -1.85 22.64
N THR A 214 2.25 -1.67 22.96
CA THR A 214 1.69 -1.92 24.30
C THR A 214 1.75 -3.41 24.64
N GLU A 215 1.35 -4.28 23.71
CA GLU A 215 1.42 -5.74 23.88
C GLU A 215 2.86 -6.20 24.16
N ILE A 216 3.84 -5.69 23.44
CA ILE A 216 5.27 -5.99 23.64
C ILE A 216 5.70 -5.55 25.03
N HIS A 217 5.38 -4.31 25.41
CA HIS A 217 5.74 -3.76 26.71
C HIS A 217 5.14 -4.56 27.89
N GLU A 218 3.87 -4.93 27.80
CA GLU A 218 3.18 -5.70 28.84
C GLU A 218 3.73 -7.13 28.96
N ALA A 219 4.02 -7.77 27.81
CA ALA A 219 4.60 -9.09 27.79
C ALA A 219 6.01 -9.13 28.40
N ASP A 220 6.81 -8.06 28.23
CA ASP A 220 8.14 -7.98 28.86
C ASP A 220 8.05 -7.74 30.38
N ARG A 221 7.07 -6.93 30.82
CA ARG A 221 6.86 -6.72 32.28
C ARG A 221 6.51 -8.01 33.02
N SER A 222 5.81 -8.93 32.38
CA SER A 222 5.44 -10.23 32.98
C SER A 222 6.63 -11.16 33.19
N LEU A 223 7.80 -10.89 32.59
CA LEU A 223 9.04 -11.64 32.81
C LEU A 223 9.79 -11.21 34.09
N PHE A 224 9.41 -10.09 34.69
CA PHE A 224 10.05 -9.53 35.90
C PHE A 224 9.17 -9.62 37.15
N LEU A 225 8.00 -10.26 37.07
CA LEU A 225 7.10 -10.57 38.19
C LEU A 225 7.04 -12.08 38.43
#